data_0d9cab288e030dc26941fef0a2a7744d
#
_entry.id   0d9cab288e030dc26941fef0a2a7744d
#
_cell.length_a   1.000
_cell.length_b   1.000
_cell.length_c   1.000
_cell.angle_alpha   90.00
_cell.angle_beta   90.00
_cell.angle_gamma   90.00
#
_symmetry.space_group_name_H-M   'P 1'
#
loop_
_entity.id
_entity.type
_entity.pdbx_description
1 polymer ?
#
loop_
_entity_poly.entity_id
_entity_poly.type
_entity_poly.pdbx_seq_one_letter_code
_entity_poly.pdbx_strand_id
1 'polypeptide(L)'
;MRAPASGGAPQSMVIFLHGYGSNGDDLIGLAEYWRGVLPDTVFISPNAPEICPGAPDGYQWWGLSNLTPGGRAAGVRKPAAGLNAFIDAQLSAYGLPEARLALVGFSQGTMMALHVGPRRAQALAGIVGYSGMLADPDELKSEVRTRPPVLLVHGDADEVLPVASMPKAKVGLEAAGLDVVTHVSPRLGHSIDERGLQLGATFLAHRLSRPVVASGT
;
A
#
# COMPACT_ATOMS: atom_id res chain seq x y z
N MET A 1 2.41 -12.14 10.00
CA MET A 1 1.59 -11.31 10.90
C MET A 1 2.36 -10.96 12.17
N ARG A 2 2.15 -9.74 12.70
CA ARG A 2 2.65 -9.31 14.02
C ARG A 2 1.49 -8.72 14.83
N ALA A 3 1.31 -9.23 16.04
CA ALA A 3 0.30 -8.74 16.97
C ALA A 3 0.65 -7.33 17.52
N PRO A 4 -0.34 -6.60 18.08
CA PRO A 4 -0.12 -5.33 18.75
C PRO A 4 0.98 -5.41 19.82
N ALA A 5 1.87 -4.42 19.85
CA ALA A 5 2.94 -4.36 20.85
C ALA A 5 2.41 -4.09 22.26
N SER A 6 1.24 -3.47 22.39
CA SER A 6 0.53 -3.26 23.64
C SER A 6 0.03 -4.56 24.30
N GLY A 7 -0.05 -5.66 23.56
CA GLY A 7 -0.63 -6.94 24.00
C GLY A 7 -2.15 -6.95 24.10
N GLY A 8 -2.82 -5.84 23.79
CA GLY A 8 -4.27 -5.73 23.79
C GLY A 8 -4.91 -6.12 22.45
N ALA A 9 -6.24 -5.98 22.36
CA ALA A 9 -6.97 -6.09 21.09
C ALA A 9 -6.53 -4.97 20.14
N PRO A 10 -6.32 -5.25 18.83
CA PRO A 10 -5.90 -4.25 17.88
C PRO A 10 -6.98 -3.15 17.70
N GLN A 11 -6.53 -1.90 17.68
CA GLN A 11 -7.37 -0.73 17.40
C GLN A 11 -7.23 -0.25 15.96
N SER A 12 -6.23 -0.78 15.25
CA SER A 12 -5.97 -0.48 13.85
C SER A 12 -5.21 -1.62 13.17
N MET A 13 -5.14 -1.57 11.85
CA MET A 13 -4.51 -2.58 11.03
C MET A 13 -3.64 -1.93 9.94
N VAL A 14 -2.48 -2.50 9.71
CA VAL A 14 -1.64 -2.21 8.54
C VAL A 14 -1.46 -3.48 7.73
N ILE A 15 -1.79 -3.42 6.44
CA ILE A 15 -1.53 -4.52 5.51
C ILE A 15 -0.39 -4.12 4.58
N PHE A 16 0.69 -4.92 4.61
CA PHE A 16 1.83 -4.78 3.71
C PHE A 16 1.62 -5.58 2.43
N LEU A 17 1.90 -4.97 1.28
CA LEU A 17 1.81 -5.57 -0.04
C LEU A 17 3.20 -5.56 -0.67
N HIS A 18 3.79 -6.75 -0.80
CA HIS A 18 5.17 -6.92 -1.26
C HIS A 18 5.35 -6.65 -2.76
N GLY A 19 6.60 -6.49 -3.19
CA GLY A 19 7.00 -6.32 -4.59
C GLY A 19 7.04 -7.65 -5.34
N TYR A 20 7.24 -7.58 -6.66
CA TYR A 20 7.42 -8.71 -7.54
C TYR A 20 8.62 -9.58 -7.10
N GLY A 21 8.45 -10.90 -7.03
CA GLY A 21 9.47 -11.84 -6.64
C GLY A 21 9.79 -11.91 -5.15
N SER A 22 9.10 -11.14 -4.33
CA SER A 22 9.19 -11.14 -2.86
C SER A 22 8.02 -11.94 -2.24
N ASN A 23 7.84 -11.83 -0.94
CA ASN A 23 6.79 -12.52 -0.18
C ASN A 23 6.38 -11.73 1.07
N GLY A 24 5.38 -12.25 1.81
CA GLY A 24 4.87 -11.60 3.01
C GLY A 24 5.88 -11.60 4.17
N ASP A 25 6.77 -12.58 4.24
CA ASP A 25 7.76 -12.68 5.33
C ASP A 25 8.86 -11.61 5.19
N ASP A 26 9.18 -11.20 3.98
CA ASP A 26 10.10 -10.10 3.71
C ASP A 26 9.52 -8.76 4.23
N LEU A 27 8.35 -8.38 3.76
CA LEU A 27 7.81 -7.05 4.08
C LEU A 27 7.27 -6.92 5.51
N ILE A 28 6.90 -8.02 6.16
CA ILE A 28 6.45 -7.98 7.56
C ILE A 28 7.53 -7.49 8.53
N GLY A 29 8.81 -7.56 8.12
CA GLY A 29 9.94 -7.01 8.88
C GLY A 29 9.81 -5.51 9.16
N LEU A 30 9.11 -4.76 8.29
CA LEU A 30 8.85 -3.32 8.49
C LEU A 30 8.04 -3.04 9.78
N ALA A 31 7.24 -3.99 10.24
CA ALA A 31 6.47 -3.85 11.47
C ALA A 31 7.37 -3.60 12.70
N GLU A 32 8.59 -4.13 12.72
CA GLU A 32 9.52 -3.95 13.84
C GLU A 32 9.95 -2.47 14.01
N TYR A 33 10.03 -1.72 12.91
CA TYR A 33 10.32 -0.29 12.95
C TYR A 33 9.12 0.56 13.41
N TRP A 34 7.90 0.06 13.24
CA TRP A 34 6.67 0.84 13.44
C TRP A 34 5.89 0.47 14.70
N ARG A 35 6.05 -0.74 15.23
CA ARG A 35 5.28 -1.22 16.38
C ARG A 35 5.44 -0.37 17.64
N GLY A 36 6.58 0.35 17.79
CA GLY A 36 6.80 1.28 18.90
C GLY A 36 5.93 2.54 18.83
N VAL A 37 5.66 3.04 17.61
CA VAL A 37 4.84 4.25 17.38
C VAL A 37 3.38 3.91 17.05
N LEU A 38 3.09 2.64 16.75
CA LEU A 38 1.76 2.09 16.46
C LEU A 38 1.48 0.88 17.38
N PRO A 39 1.49 1.06 18.72
CA PRO A 39 1.48 -0.06 19.67
C PRO A 39 0.20 -0.89 19.63
N ASP A 40 -0.93 -0.30 19.23
CA ASP A 40 -2.23 -0.97 19.18
C ASP A 40 -2.59 -1.45 17.74
N THR A 41 -1.59 -1.56 16.86
CA THR A 41 -1.79 -1.95 15.46
C THR A 41 -1.42 -3.42 15.26
N VAL A 42 -2.30 -4.15 14.57
CA VAL A 42 -1.94 -5.46 13.99
C VAL A 42 -1.34 -5.24 12.59
N PHE A 43 -0.22 -5.90 12.33
CA PHE A 43 0.46 -5.85 11.04
C PHE A 43 0.31 -7.20 10.33
N ILE A 44 -0.13 -7.16 9.08
CA ILE A 44 -0.39 -8.34 8.26
C ILE A 44 0.32 -8.18 6.93
N SER A 45 0.93 -9.24 6.42
CA SER A 45 1.59 -9.24 5.11
C SER A 45 1.25 -10.55 4.41
N PRO A 46 0.27 -10.56 3.48
CA PRO A 46 -0.06 -11.75 2.69
C PRO A 46 0.97 -11.97 1.59
N ASN A 47 1.08 -13.20 1.12
CA ASN A 47 1.66 -13.48 -0.18
C ASN A 47 0.70 -13.07 -1.29
N ALA A 48 1.25 -12.58 -2.40
CA ALA A 48 0.48 -12.39 -3.62
C ALA A 48 -0.01 -13.74 -4.18
N PRO A 49 -1.04 -13.75 -5.05
CA PRO A 49 -1.73 -14.99 -5.42
C PRO A 49 -0.96 -15.94 -6.34
N GLU A 50 0.08 -15.48 -7.02
CA GLU A 50 0.81 -16.26 -8.01
C GLU A 50 2.26 -16.48 -7.57
N ILE A 51 2.78 -17.70 -7.74
CA ILE A 51 4.22 -17.97 -7.61
C ILE A 51 4.96 -17.20 -8.70
N CYS A 52 6.04 -16.53 -8.32
CA CYS A 52 6.85 -15.75 -9.26
C CYS A 52 7.80 -16.65 -10.05
N PRO A 53 7.73 -16.70 -11.39
CA PRO A 53 8.71 -17.43 -12.19
C PRO A 53 10.13 -16.93 -11.94
N GLY A 54 11.07 -17.85 -11.65
CA GLY A 54 12.47 -17.51 -11.38
C GLY A 54 12.80 -17.04 -9.95
N ALA A 55 11.81 -16.99 -9.05
CA ALA A 55 12.00 -16.74 -7.63
C ALA A 55 11.33 -17.87 -6.82
N PRO A 56 12.09 -18.88 -6.35
CA PRO A 56 11.52 -20.12 -5.78
C PRO A 56 10.56 -19.92 -4.61
N ASP A 57 10.82 -18.93 -3.75
CA ASP A 57 10.00 -18.59 -2.59
C ASP A 57 9.27 -17.24 -2.76
N GLY A 58 9.26 -16.73 -3.99
CA GLY A 58 8.71 -15.43 -4.33
C GLY A 58 7.35 -15.51 -4.99
N TYR A 59 6.58 -14.45 -4.81
CA TYR A 59 5.23 -14.31 -5.36
C TYR A 59 5.13 -13.06 -6.22
N GLN A 60 4.08 -13.00 -7.03
CA GLN A 60 3.74 -11.85 -7.87
C GLN A 60 2.24 -11.58 -7.82
N TRP A 61 1.86 -10.31 -7.86
CA TRP A 61 0.45 -9.93 -8.00
C TRP A 61 -0.03 -10.24 -9.42
N TRP A 62 0.81 -9.98 -10.43
CA TRP A 62 0.62 -10.40 -11.82
C TRP A 62 1.98 -10.52 -12.52
N GLY A 63 2.01 -11.28 -13.63
CA GLY A 63 3.23 -11.46 -14.43
C GLY A 63 3.62 -10.19 -15.19
N LEU A 64 4.93 -9.98 -15.37
CA LEU A 64 5.50 -8.81 -16.03
C LEU A 64 5.74 -9.01 -17.54
N SER A 65 5.08 -9.96 -18.18
CA SER A 65 5.23 -10.24 -19.62
C SER A 65 4.73 -9.11 -20.53
N ASN A 66 3.83 -8.25 -20.02
CA ASN A 66 3.31 -7.09 -20.76
C ASN A 66 3.44 -5.83 -19.90
N LEU A 67 4.48 -5.04 -20.18
CA LEU A 67 4.78 -3.79 -19.47
C LEU A 67 4.23 -2.54 -20.16
N THR A 68 3.40 -2.68 -21.19
CA THR A 68 2.68 -1.54 -21.78
C THR A 68 1.71 -0.93 -20.76
N PRO A 69 1.30 0.34 -20.91
CA PRO A 69 0.28 0.93 -20.04
C PRO A 69 -0.97 0.07 -19.90
N GLY A 70 -1.53 -0.41 -21.00
CA GLY A 70 -2.69 -1.30 -21.00
C GLY A 70 -2.42 -2.66 -20.32
N GLY A 71 -1.22 -3.22 -20.49
CA GLY A 71 -0.81 -4.47 -19.82
C GLY A 71 -0.71 -4.30 -18.31
N ARG A 72 -0.19 -3.17 -17.83
CA ARG A 72 -0.14 -2.85 -16.40
C ARG A 72 -1.54 -2.62 -15.82
N ALA A 73 -2.38 -1.88 -16.54
CA ALA A 73 -3.77 -1.65 -16.12
C ALA A 73 -4.56 -2.97 -16.02
N ALA A 74 -4.44 -3.86 -17.00
CA ALA A 74 -5.04 -5.19 -16.93
C ALA A 74 -4.44 -6.05 -15.81
N GLY A 75 -3.12 -5.97 -15.62
CA GLY A 75 -2.38 -6.72 -14.60
C GLY A 75 -2.83 -6.40 -13.19
N VAL A 76 -2.93 -5.11 -12.82
CA VAL A 76 -3.33 -4.69 -11.49
C VAL A 76 -4.78 -5.04 -11.16
N ARG A 77 -5.67 -5.12 -12.16
CA ARG A 77 -7.09 -5.49 -12.00
C ARG A 77 -7.28 -6.96 -11.68
N LYS A 78 -6.43 -7.84 -12.23
CA LYS A 78 -6.58 -9.29 -12.09
C LYS A 78 -6.61 -9.74 -10.62
N PRO A 79 -5.65 -9.37 -9.74
CA PRO A 79 -5.63 -9.78 -8.34
C PRO A 79 -6.52 -8.91 -7.42
N ALA A 80 -7.10 -7.82 -7.92
CA ALA A 80 -7.79 -6.83 -7.09
C ALA A 80 -8.98 -7.42 -6.33
N ALA A 81 -9.77 -8.31 -6.94
CA ALA A 81 -10.90 -8.96 -6.29
C ALA A 81 -10.45 -9.84 -5.11
N GLY A 82 -9.38 -10.61 -5.30
CA GLY A 82 -8.80 -11.44 -4.24
C GLY A 82 -8.23 -10.62 -3.08
N LEU A 83 -7.53 -9.51 -3.39
CA LEU A 83 -7.03 -8.61 -2.35
C LEU A 83 -8.18 -7.93 -1.58
N ASN A 84 -9.25 -7.52 -2.26
CA ASN A 84 -10.44 -6.97 -1.59
C ASN A 84 -11.06 -7.99 -0.64
N ALA A 85 -11.28 -9.23 -1.10
CA ALA A 85 -11.83 -10.30 -0.26
C ALA A 85 -10.93 -10.59 0.96
N PHE A 86 -9.61 -10.59 0.78
CA PHE A 86 -8.65 -10.72 1.87
C PHE A 86 -8.80 -9.58 2.89
N ILE A 87 -8.84 -8.33 2.43
CA ILE A 87 -9.01 -7.14 3.30
C ILE A 87 -10.32 -7.27 4.10
N ASP A 88 -11.43 -7.61 3.44
CA ASP A 88 -12.76 -7.74 4.08
C ASP A 88 -12.74 -8.83 5.16
N ALA A 89 -12.12 -9.97 4.87
CA ALA A 89 -11.96 -11.05 5.84
C ALA A 89 -11.13 -10.62 7.07
N GLN A 90 -10.03 -9.87 6.86
CA GLN A 90 -9.22 -9.39 7.98
C GLN A 90 -9.95 -8.34 8.81
N LEU A 91 -10.60 -7.36 8.19
CA LEU A 91 -11.40 -6.36 8.90
C LEU A 91 -12.51 -7.00 9.74
N SER A 92 -13.21 -7.99 9.17
CA SER A 92 -14.24 -8.76 9.87
C SER A 92 -13.67 -9.54 11.06
N ALA A 93 -12.54 -10.23 10.85
CA ALA A 93 -11.91 -11.07 11.91
C ALA A 93 -11.47 -10.26 13.13
N TYR A 94 -11.05 -9.01 12.91
CA TYR A 94 -10.61 -8.11 13.98
C TYR A 94 -11.68 -7.11 14.44
N GLY A 95 -12.85 -7.09 13.82
CA GLY A 95 -13.93 -6.15 14.13
C GLY A 95 -13.55 -4.69 13.86
N LEU A 96 -12.69 -4.43 12.88
CA LEU A 96 -12.18 -3.09 12.57
C LEU A 96 -12.91 -2.49 11.36
N PRO A 97 -13.26 -1.20 11.39
CA PRO A 97 -13.77 -0.49 10.23
C PRO A 97 -12.63 -0.12 9.25
N GLU A 98 -12.96 0.11 7.98
CA GLU A 98 -11.98 0.52 6.95
C GLU A 98 -11.16 1.77 7.33
N ALA A 99 -11.77 2.71 8.06
CA ALA A 99 -11.09 3.90 8.57
C ALA A 99 -9.96 3.60 9.58
N ARG A 100 -9.82 2.35 10.02
CA ARG A 100 -8.73 1.86 10.87
C ARG A 100 -7.73 0.99 10.13
N LEU A 101 -7.85 0.87 8.81
CA LEU A 101 -6.93 0.14 7.95
C LEU A 101 -6.07 1.10 7.13
N ALA A 102 -4.77 0.85 7.08
CA ALA A 102 -3.87 1.43 6.10
C ALA A 102 -3.24 0.35 5.22
N LEU A 103 -3.04 0.65 3.94
CA LEU A 103 -2.27 -0.18 3.03
C LEU A 103 -0.86 0.40 2.86
N VAL A 104 0.13 -0.47 2.87
CA VAL A 104 1.52 -0.12 2.66
C VAL A 104 2.07 -1.02 1.57
N GLY A 105 2.50 -0.44 0.45
CA GLY A 105 3.02 -1.19 -0.67
C GLY A 105 4.48 -0.88 -0.99
N PHE A 106 5.17 -1.87 -1.53
CA PHE A 106 6.47 -1.71 -2.17
C PHE A 106 6.39 -2.16 -3.62
N SER A 107 6.87 -1.35 -4.56
CA SER A 107 6.95 -1.69 -6.00
C SER A 107 5.58 -2.12 -6.56
N GLN A 108 5.42 -3.38 -7.00
CA GLN A 108 4.15 -3.93 -7.48
C GLN A 108 3.04 -3.85 -6.40
N GLY A 109 3.40 -4.02 -5.12
CA GLY A 109 2.47 -3.85 -4.00
C GLY A 109 1.97 -2.41 -3.84
N THR A 110 2.78 -1.39 -4.16
CA THR A 110 2.33 0.00 -4.25
C THR A 110 1.27 0.17 -5.33
N MET A 111 1.48 -0.44 -6.50
CA MET A 111 0.49 -0.39 -7.59
C MET A 111 -0.85 -1.00 -7.15
N MET A 112 -0.80 -2.12 -6.41
CA MET A 112 -1.99 -2.75 -5.82
C MET A 112 -2.69 -1.85 -4.80
N ALA A 113 -1.94 -1.24 -3.88
CA ALA A 113 -2.50 -0.33 -2.87
C ALA A 113 -3.20 0.88 -3.50
N LEU A 114 -2.56 1.49 -4.51
CA LEU A 114 -3.09 2.64 -5.25
C LEU A 114 -4.29 2.27 -6.15
N HIS A 115 -4.36 1.01 -6.61
CA HIS A 115 -5.50 0.53 -7.37
C HIS A 115 -6.70 0.21 -6.47
N VAL A 116 -6.49 -0.57 -5.42
CA VAL A 116 -7.57 -1.07 -4.56
C VAL A 116 -8.10 0.01 -3.62
N GLY A 117 -7.21 0.75 -2.92
CA GLY A 117 -7.61 1.68 -1.86
C GLY A 117 -8.65 2.72 -2.27
N PRO A 118 -8.44 3.48 -3.36
CA PRO A 118 -9.41 4.49 -3.80
C PRO A 118 -10.75 3.92 -4.32
N ARG A 119 -10.78 2.63 -4.66
CA ARG A 119 -11.98 1.94 -5.19
C ARG A 119 -12.81 1.26 -4.10
N ARG A 120 -12.37 1.26 -2.86
CA ARG A 120 -13.11 0.68 -1.74
C ARG A 120 -14.37 1.50 -1.42
N ALA A 121 -15.35 0.82 -0.81
CA ALA A 121 -16.66 1.43 -0.48
C ALA A 121 -16.55 2.49 0.62
N GLN A 122 -15.63 2.29 1.56
CA GLN A 122 -15.33 3.22 2.65
C GLN A 122 -13.86 3.64 2.57
N ALA A 123 -13.55 4.84 3.05
CA ALA A 123 -12.19 5.37 3.01
C ALA A 123 -11.28 4.64 4.01
N LEU A 124 -10.12 4.20 3.52
CA LEU A 124 -9.03 3.74 4.35
C LEU A 124 -8.42 4.88 5.16
N ALA A 125 -7.73 4.57 6.26
CA ALA A 125 -6.97 5.55 7.04
C ALA A 125 -5.87 6.23 6.20
N GLY A 126 -5.25 5.49 5.29
CA GLY A 126 -4.25 6.02 4.38
C GLY A 126 -3.57 4.94 3.55
N ILE A 127 -2.76 5.40 2.60
CA ILE A 127 -1.93 4.55 1.75
C ILE A 127 -0.49 5.06 1.80
N VAL A 128 0.48 4.17 2.01
CA VAL A 128 1.90 4.46 1.87
C VAL A 128 2.44 3.62 0.72
N GLY A 129 3.01 4.26 -0.28
CA GLY A 129 3.61 3.61 -1.44
C GLY A 129 5.10 3.90 -1.56
N TYR A 130 5.91 2.86 -1.56
CA TYR A 130 7.35 2.92 -1.77
C TYR A 130 7.71 2.43 -3.17
N SER A 131 8.55 3.17 -3.89
CA SER A 131 9.16 2.78 -5.18
C SER A 131 8.16 2.16 -6.17
N GLY A 132 6.99 2.79 -6.33
CA GLY A 132 5.90 2.28 -7.18
C GLY A 132 5.40 3.29 -8.21
N MET A 133 4.29 2.97 -8.85
CA MET A 133 3.60 3.83 -9.81
C MET A 133 2.08 3.64 -9.75
N LEU A 134 1.34 4.57 -10.32
CA LEU A 134 -0.09 4.39 -10.60
C LEU A 134 -0.22 3.59 -11.92
N ALA A 135 -0.75 2.37 -11.82
CA ALA A 135 -0.76 1.43 -12.94
C ALA A 135 -1.87 1.72 -13.98
N ASP A 136 -2.96 2.36 -13.56
CA ASP A 136 -4.15 2.64 -14.37
C ASP A 136 -4.69 4.06 -14.15
N PRO A 137 -3.89 5.10 -14.49
CA PRO A 137 -4.28 6.50 -14.24
C PRO A 137 -5.54 6.95 -14.97
N ASP A 138 -5.79 6.41 -16.16
CA ASP A 138 -6.88 6.86 -17.02
C ASP A 138 -8.26 6.48 -16.47
N GLU A 139 -8.37 5.29 -15.88
CA GLU A 139 -9.63 4.78 -15.33
C GLU A 139 -9.90 5.25 -13.89
N LEU A 140 -8.85 5.59 -13.13
CA LEU A 140 -8.99 5.94 -11.73
C LEU A 140 -10.02 7.06 -11.51
N LYS A 141 -9.99 8.11 -12.33
CA LYS A 141 -10.88 9.27 -12.18
C LYS A 141 -12.37 8.90 -12.23
N SER A 142 -12.73 7.94 -13.07
CA SER A 142 -14.11 7.46 -13.20
C SER A 142 -14.50 6.39 -12.18
N GLU A 143 -13.51 5.70 -11.60
CA GLU A 143 -13.71 4.56 -10.70
C GLU A 143 -13.47 4.88 -9.23
N VAL A 144 -12.91 6.06 -8.91
CA VAL A 144 -12.65 6.49 -7.53
C VAL A 144 -13.97 6.58 -6.74
N ARG A 145 -14.02 5.88 -5.61
CA ARG A 145 -15.16 5.88 -4.69
C ARG A 145 -14.84 6.59 -3.39
N THR A 146 -13.59 6.48 -2.93
CA THR A 146 -13.10 7.12 -1.71
C THR A 146 -11.76 7.79 -1.96
N ARG A 147 -11.37 8.69 -1.05
CA ARG A 147 -10.15 9.49 -1.20
C ARG A 147 -9.27 9.36 0.04
N PRO A 148 -8.70 8.17 0.30
CA PRO A 148 -7.73 8.02 1.38
C PRO A 148 -6.51 8.91 1.10
N PRO A 149 -5.91 9.53 2.13
CA PRO A 149 -4.66 10.27 1.97
C PRO A 149 -3.53 9.32 1.57
N VAL A 150 -2.59 9.81 0.76
CA VAL A 150 -1.50 9.01 0.19
C VAL A 150 -0.15 9.64 0.51
N LEU A 151 0.81 8.81 0.94
CA LEU A 151 2.23 9.13 0.97
C LEU A 151 2.96 8.29 -0.07
N LEU A 152 3.71 8.93 -0.97
CA LEU A 152 4.61 8.25 -1.91
C LEU A 152 6.07 8.58 -1.60
N VAL A 153 6.90 7.56 -1.53
CA VAL A 153 8.35 7.67 -1.31
C VAL A 153 9.09 6.93 -2.42
N HIS A 154 10.12 7.56 -3.00
CA HIS A 154 10.84 6.98 -4.13
C HIS A 154 12.32 7.37 -4.09
N GLY A 155 13.21 6.43 -4.42
CA GLY A 155 14.62 6.70 -4.58
C GLY A 155 14.93 7.39 -5.92
N ASP A 156 15.81 8.41 -5.93
CA ASP A 156 16.18 9.11 -7.16
C ASP A 156 17.14 8.33 -8.06
N ALA A 157 17.78 7.29 -7.53
CA ALA A 157 18.65 6.36 -8.25
C ALA A 157 17.98 5.00 -8.53
N ASP A 158 16.62 4.93 -8.51
CA ASP A 158 15.87 3.72 -8.79
C ASP A 158 15.98 3.35 -10.28
N GLU A 159 16.68 2.24 -10.55
CA GLU A 159 16.91 1.71 -11.91
C GLU A 159 15.80 0.71 -12.35
N VAL A 160 14.93 0.27 -11.43
CA VAL A 160 13.83 -0.67 -11.74
C VAL A 160 12.59 0.11 -12.16
N LEU A 161 12.19 1.09 -11.35
CA LEU A 161 11.10 2.02 -11.66
C LEU A 161 11.64 3.45 -11.57
N PRO A 162 11.77 4.15 -12.70
CA PRO A 162 12.32 5.52 -12.69
C PRO A 162 11.55 6.44 -11.73
N VAL A 163 12.27 7.28 -10.98
CA VAL A 163 11.70 8.24 -10.02
C VAL A 163 10.59 9.12 -10.64
N ALA A 164 10.65 9.38 -11.95
CA ALA A 164 9.61 10.08 -12.71
C ALA A 164 8.23 9.42 -12.65
N SER A 165 8.15 8.16 -12.21
CA SER A 165 6.87 7.46 -11.98
C SER A 165 6.10 8.05 -10.82
N MET A 166 6.77 8.56 -9.78
CA MET A 166 6.14 9.14 -8.60
C MET A 166 5.39 10.45 -8.90
N PRO A 167 5.98 11.49 -9.55
CA PRO A 167 5.22 12.69 -9.90
C PRO A 167 4.07 12.40 -10.87
N LYS A 168 4.20 11.42 -11.78
CA LYS A 168 3.09 10.99 -12.63
C LYS A 168 1.96 10.35 -11.83
N ALA A 169 2.29 9.50 -10.85
CA ALA A 169 1.30 8.92 -9.94
C ALA A 169 0.61 10.01 -9.11
N LYS A 170 1.37 10.98 -8.58
CA LYS A 170 0.82 12.14 -7.84
C LYS A 170 -0.21 12.88 -8.69
N VAL A 171 0.13 13.26 -9.91
CA VAL A 171 -0.77 13.99 -10.82
C VAL A 171 -2.06 13.19 -11.07
N GLY A 172 -1.96 11.89 -11.35
CA GLY A 172 -3.14 11.04 -11.59
C GLY A 172 -4.04 10.90 -10.36
N LEU A 173 -3.44 10.74 -9.18
CA LEU A 173 -4.17 10.63 -7.90
C LEU A 173 -4.85 11.96 -7.53
N GLU A 174 -4.15 13.09 -7.66
CA GLU A 174 -4.70 14.44 -7.40
C GLU A 174 -5.83 14.80 -8.39
N ALA A 175 -5.70 14.37 -9.66
CA ALA A 175 -6.78 14.54 -10.65
C ALA A 175 -8.04 13.74 -10.29
N ALA A 176 -7.90 12.67 -9.49
CA ALA A 176 -9.02 11.92 -8.90
C ALA A 176 -9.46 12.47 -7.52
N GLY A 177 -8.85 13.56 -7.05
CA GLY A 177 -9.20 14.28 -5.83
C GLY A 177 -8.56 13.72 -4.54
N LEU A 178 -7.53 12.89 -4.64
CA LEU A 178 -6.78 12.40 -3.48
C LEU A 178 -5.75 13.42 -3.00
N ASP A 179 -5.51 13.47 -1.68
CA ASP A 179 -4.43 14.25 -1.06
C ASP A 179 -3.14 13.42 -1.09
N VAL A 180 -2.09 13.93 -1.76
CA VAL A 180 -0.85 13.19 -2.00
C VAL A 180 0.37 13.95 -1.54
N VAL A 181 1.06 13.40 -0.55
CA VAL A 181 2.38 13.86 -0.11
C VAL A 181 3.46 12.98 -0.74
N THR A 182 4.57 13.59 -1.16
CA THR A 182 5.68 12.87 -1.81
C THR A 182 7.00 13.15 -1.14
N HIS A 183 7.91 12.17 -1.16
CA HIS A 183 9.29 12.32 -0.74
C HIS A 183 10.22 11.59 -1.71
N VAL A 184 11.33 12.26 -2.09
CA VAL A 184 12.41 11.66 -2.88
C VAL A 184 13.58 11.38 -1.95
N SER A 185 14.02 10.13 -1.87
CA SER A 185 15.19 9.71 -1.10
C SER A 185 16.44 9.80 -1.98
N PRO A 186 17.42 10.68 -1.65
CA PRO A 186 18.57 10.91 -2.50
C PRO A 186 19.53 9.72 -2.53
N ARG A 187 20.04 9.39 -3.71
CA ARG A 187 20.98 8.28 -3.98
C ARG A 187 20.44 6.89 -3.60
N LEU A 188 19.15 6.76 -3.40
CA LEU A 188 18.51 5.48 -3.10
C LEU A 188 18.07 4.79 -4.40
N GLY A 189 18.42 3.52 -4.56
CA GLY A 189 17.93 2.65 -5.62
C GLY A 189 16.50 2.14 -5.38
N HIS A 190 16.15 0.98 -5.92
CA HIS A 190 14.85 0.33 -5.72
C HIS A 190 14.75 -0.28 -4.32
N SER A 191 14.54 0.55 -3.29
CA SER A 191 14.58 0.15 -1.88
C SER A 191 13.80 1.13 -1.00
N ILE A 192 13.81 0.89 0.31
CA ILE A 192 13.25 1.76 1.35
C ILE A 192 14.39 2.14 2.30
N ASP A 193 14.63 3.44 2.50
CA ASP A 193 15.61 3.94 3.44
C ASP A 193 15.00 4.26 4.81
N GLU A 194 15.86 4.56 5.77
CA GLU A 194 15.43 4.92 7.12
C GLU A 194 14.51 6.15 7.13
N ARG A 195 14.80 7.13 6.27
CA ARG A 195 13.98 8.34 6.17
C ARG A 195 12.59 8.02 5.64
N GLY A 196 12.49 7.18 4.62
CA GLY A 196 11.22 6.70 4.09
C GLY A 196 10.40 5.94 5.14
N LEU A 197 11.07 5.08 5.94
CA LEU A 197 10.43 4.37 7.06
C LEU A 197 9.88 5.33 8.12
N GLN A 198 10.65 6.35 8.51
CA GLN A 198 10.24 7.37 9.49
C GLN A 198 9.04 8.18 8.99
N LEU A 199 9.04 8.57 7.70
CA LEU A 199 7.92 9.28 7.09
C LEU A 199 6.65 8.42 7.07
N GLY A 200 6.77 7.13 6.70
CA GLY A 200 5.67 6.18 6.75
C GLY A 200 5.10 6.03 8.17
N ALA A 201 5.97 5.84 9.17
CA ALA A 201 5.57 5.75 10.58
C ALA A 201 4.80 6.99 11.04
N THR A 202 5.34 8.19 10.77
CA THR A 202 4.72 9.47 11.15
C THR A 202 3.37 9.67 10.46
N PHE A 203 3.31 9.37 9.16
CA PHE A 203 2.09 9.46 8.37
C PHE A 203 1.00 8.53 8.94
N LEU A 204 1.32 7.27 9.19
CA LEU A 204 0.38 6.28 9.70
C LEU A 204 -0.05 6.59 11.14
N ALA A 205 0.88 6.99 12.01
CA ALA A 205 0.55 7.37 13.39
C ALA A 205 -0.49 8.52 13.41
N HIS A 206 -0.29 9.53 12.57
CA HIS A 206 -1.24 10.64 12.47
C HIS A 206 -2.62 10.22 11.93
N ARG A 207 -2.70 9.23 11.04
CA ARG A 207 -3.95 8.79 10.41
C ARG A 207 -4.71 7.78 11.26
N LEU A 208 -4.00 6.85 11.91
CA LEU A 208 -4.61 5.78 12.70
C LEU A 208 -4.97 6.21 14.13
N SER A 209 -4.36 7.30 14.67
CA SER A 209 -4.71 7.84 15.98
C SER A 209 -5.96 8.73 15.99
N ARG A 210 -6.44 9.20 14.81
CA ARG A 210 -7.63 10.07 14.75
C ARG A 210 -8.88 9.31 15.20
N PRO A 211 -9.77 9.95 15.99
CA PRO A 211 -11.08 9.38 16.26
C PRO A 211 -11.83 9.11 14.95
N VAL A 212 -12.50 7.97 14.85
CA VAL A 212 -13.43 7.71 13.74
C VAL A 212 -14.62 8.65 13.97
N VAL A 213 -14.71 9.69 13.16
CA VAL A 213 -15.93 10.52 13.14
C VAL A 213 -17.03 9.64 12.55
N ALA A 214 -17.98 9.22 13.38
CA ALA A 214 -19.15 8.51 12.88
C ALA A 214 -19.82 9.46 11.87
N SER A 215 -19.87 9.02 10.60
CA SER A 215 -20.69 9.68 9.59
C SER A 215 -22.13 9.62 10.10
N GLY A 216 -22.65 10.77 10.51
CA GLY A 216 -24.05 10.89 10.93
C GLY A 216 -24.97 10.36 9.83
N THR A 217 -25.90 9.52 10.23
CA THR A 217 -27.03 9.01 9.45
C THR A 217 -27.87 10.11 8.86
#